data_3f3a4ef2d7121c28ffbdb322809b6fc0
#
_entry.id   3f3a4ef2d7121c28ffbdb322809b6fc0
#
_cell.length_a   1.000
_cell.length_b   1.000
_cell.length_c   1.000
_cell.angle_alpha   90.00
_cell.angle_beta   90.00
_cell.angle_gamma   90.00
#
_symmetry.space_group_name_H-M   'P 1'
#
loop_
_entity.id
_entity.type
_entity.pdbx_description
1 polymer ?
#
loop_
_entity_poly.entity_id
_entity_poly.type
_entity_poly.pdbx_seq_one_letter_code
_entity_poly.pdbx_strand_id
1 'polypeptide(L)'
;LEDEYTTGAFSAAIRLSKAEGTLSWSLKDQEGNLAAEGRVVPETEECSIAAKLPKVYAWTAETPYLYTLTLTLKGKDGSHQVSYRTGFRTVEVKGNVFTVNGKAILLNGVNHHDYSPEGGRTVDPEVLRQDILMMKRNNINAIRFSHYPSIEAIYDFCDEYGVYVID
;
A
#
# COMPACT_ATOMS: atom_id res chain seq x y z
N LEU A 1 6.89 -9.71 5.93
CA LEU A 1 7.85 -9.53 7.05
C LEU A 1 8.49 -10.86 7.40
N GLU A 2 9.74 -10.82 7.83
CA GLU A 2 10.54 -11.97 8.27
C GLU A 2 11.12 -11.65 9.67
N ASP A 3 11.82 -12.61 10.28
CA ASP A 3 12.56 -12.44 11.54
C ASP A 3 11.75 -11.73 12.64
N GLU A 4 10.69 -12.38 13.10
CA GLU A 4 9.79 -11.84 14.12
C GLU A 4 9.21 -10.46 13.76
N TYR A 5 8.93 -10.24 12.46
CA TYR A 5 8.35 -9.03 11.88
C TYR A 5 9.25 -7.77 11.94
N THR A 6 10.56 -7.95 12.04
CA THR A 6 11.53 -6.84 12.11
C THR A 6 12.25 -6.58 10.79
N THR A 7 12.37 -7.59 9.93
CA THR A 7 12.98 -7.47 8.60
C THR A 7 11.93 -7.53 7.49
N GLY A 8 12.26 -7.00 6.33
CA GLY A 8 11.33 -6.91 5.21
C GLY A 8 11.87 -7.57 3.94
N ALA A 9 11.03 -8.39 3.29
CA ALA A 9 11.22 -8.79 1.91
C ALA A 9 10.31 -7.93 1.03
N PHE A 10 10.90 -7.14 0.15
CA PHE A 10 10.21 -6.31 -0.84
C PHE A 10 10.36 -6.95 -2.22
N SER A 11 9.27 -7.01 -2.97
CA SER A 11 9.29 -7.39 -4.38
C SER A 11 8.18 -6.67 -5.14
N ALA A 12 8.43 -6.32 -6.40
CA ALA A 12 7.42 -5.79 -7.30
C ALA A 12 7.60 -6.38 -8.71
N ALA A 13 6.49 -6.82 -9.30
CA ALA A 13 6.40 -7.14 -10.71
C ALA A 13 6.00 -5.88 -11.49
N ILE A 14 6.70 -5.63 -12.58
CA ILE A 14 6.54 -4.40 -13.37
C ILE A 14 6.30 -4.80 -14.81
N ARG A 15 5.24 -4.26 -15.38
CA ARG A 15 4.93 -4.41 -16.80
C ARG A 15 5.18 -3.09 -17.53
N LEU A 16 5.98 -3.14 -18.57
CA LEU A 16 6.32 -2.02 -19.43
C LEU A 16 5.56 -2.12 -20.75
N SER A 17 5.29 -1.00 -21.39
CA SER A 17 4.72 -0.99 -22.74
C SER A 17 5.72 -1.45 -23.81
N LYS A 18 7.03 -1.34 -23.51
CA LYS A 18 8.12 -1.80 -24.34
C LYS A 18 9.33 -2.17 -23.46
N ALA A 19 10.05 -3.20 -23.86
CA ALA A 19 11.31 -3.63 -23.21
C ALA A 19 12.48 -2.75 -23.67
N GLU A 20 12.46 -1.47 -23.34
CA GLU A 20 13.48 -0.50 -23.73
C GLU A 20 13.93 0.35 -22.55
N GLY A 21 15.20 0.78 -22.55
CA GLY A 21 15.75 1.71 -21.58
C GLY A 21 16.30 1.05 -20.34
N THR A 22 16.46 1.84 -19.30
CA THR A 22 16.92 1.41 -17.96
C THR A 22 15.90 1.80 -16.93
N LEU A 23 15.42 0.83 -16.17
CA LEU A 23 14.54 1.02 -15.04
C LEU A 23 15.39 1.17 -13.79
N SER A 24 15.38 2.35 -13.18
CA SER A 24 15.93 2.61 -11.84
C SER A 24 14.81 2.65 -10.84
N TRP A 25 15.04 2.18 -9.62
CA TRP A 25 14.07 2.24 -8.55
C TRP A 25 14.71 2.60 -7.23
N SER A 26 13.94 3.24 -6.37
CA SER A 26 14.32 3.52 -5.00
C SER A 26 13.12 3.34 -4.07
N LEU A 27 13.38 2.78 -2.90
CA LEU A 27 12.43 2.66 -1.80
C LEU A 27 12.90 3.56 -0.67
N LYS A 28 12.09 4.52 -0.27
CA LYS A 28 12.40 5.47 0.80
C LYS A 28 11.39 5.34 1.93
N ASP A 29 11.85 5.56 3.16
CA ASP A 29 10.99 5.63 4.35
C ASP A 29 10.19 6.95 4.41
N GLN A 30 9.38 7.12 5.46
CA GLN A 30 8.55 8.33 5.66
C GLN A 30 9.39 9.59 5.86
N GLU A 31 10.60 9.47 6.38
CA GLU A 31 11.54 10.56 6.60
C GLU A 31 12.35 10.90 5.32
N GLY A 32 12.16 10.10 4.25
CA GLY A 32 12.86 10.27 2.98
C GLY A 32 14.23 9.58 2.92
N ASN A 33 14.61 8.81 3.93
CA ASN A 33 15.86 8.06 3.93
C ASN A 33 15.75 6.87 2.97
N LEU A 34 16.85 6.59 2.30
CA LEU A 34 16.94 5.47 1.35
C LEU A 34 16.98 4.13 2.11
N ALA A 35 15.98 3.29 1.89
CA ALA A 35 15.92 1.95 2.44
C ALA A 35 16.50 0.88 1.47
N ALA A 36 16.23 1.04 0.17
CA ALA A 36 16.79 0.19 -0.87
C ALA A 36 16.72 0.91 -2.23
N GLU A 37 17.60 0.53 -3.15
CA GLU A 37 17.58 0.99 -4.54
C GLU A 37 18.16 -0.05 -5.48
N GLY A 38 17.92 0.11 -6.78
CA GLY A 38 18.52 -0.75 -7.78
C GLY A 38 18.22 -0.30 -9.20
N ARG A 39 18.75 -1.08 -10.15
CA ARG A 39 18.55 -0.90 -11.58
C ARG A 39 18.31 -2.23 -12.26
N VAL A 40 17.47 -2.20 -13.29
CA VAL A 40 17.20 -3.34 -14.18
C VAL A 40 17.20 -2.82 -15.61
N VAL A 41 17.84 -3.55 -16.50
CA VAL A 41 17.67 -3.38 -17.96
C VAL A 41 16.65 -4.43 -18.37
N PRO A 42 15.43 -4.04 -18.75
CA PRO A 42 14.38 -4.98 -19.10
C PRO A 42 14.74 -5.73 -20.39
N GLU A 43 14.73 -7.05 -20.35
CA GLU A 43 14.89 -7.91 -21.52
C GLU A 43 13.54 -8.23 -22.20
N THR A 44 12.48 -8.13 -21.43
CA THR A 44 11.08 -8.33 -21.85
C THR A 44 10.20 -7.21 -21.29
N GLU A 45 8.95 -7.14 -21.74
CA GLU A 45 7.96 -6.20 -21.20
C GLU A 45 7.62 -6.46 -19.72
N GLU A 46 7.98 -7.62 -19.19
CA GLU A 46 7.81 -7.97 -17.78
C GLU A 46 9.17 -8.08 -17.10
N CYS A 47 9.34 -7.36 -16.02
CA CYS A 47 10.51 -7.46 -15.16
C CYS A 47 10.11 -7.41 -13.67
N SER A 48 11.02 -7.83 -12.82
CA SER A 48 10.81 -7.80 -11.38
C SER A 48 11.97 -7.12 -10.67
N ILE A 49 11.66 -6.50 -9.54
CA ILE A 49 12.63 -5.94 -8.62
C ILE A 49 12.41 -6.55 -7.24
N ALA A 50 13.47 -6.71 -6.49
CA ALA A 50 13.40 -7.24 -5.13
C ALA A 50 14.53 -6.69 -4.26
N ALA A 51 14.27 -6.59 -2.95
CA ALA A 51 15.26 -6.26 -1.95
C ALA A 51 14.91 -6.92 -0.61
N LYS A 52 15.94 -7.25 0.17
CA LYS A 52 15.79 -7.59 1.59
C LYS A 52 16.26 -6.42 2.43
N LEU A 53 15.42 -5.99 3.35
CA LEU A 53 15.68 -4.88 4.26
C LEU A 53 15.98 -5.44 5.65
N PRO A 54 17.16 -5.15 6.21
CA PRO A 54 17.57 -5.72 7.51
C PRO A 54 16.77 -5.15 8.68
N LYS A 55 16.04 -4.05 8.43
CA LYS A 55 15.14 -3.43 9.40
C LYS A 55 14.03 -2.71 8.65
N VAL A 56 12.79 -2.91 9.08
CA VAL A 56 11.63 -2.17 8.60
C VAL A 56 10.71 -1.75 9.76
N TYR A 57 9.95 -0.70 9.52
CA TYR A 57 8.82 -0.32 10.36
C TYR A 57 7.58 -0.97 9.78
N ALA A 58 6.97 -1.85 10.56
CA ALA A 58 5.78 -2.57 10.12
C ALA A 58 4.54 -1.64 10.11
N TRP A 59 3.74 -1.76 9.07
CA TRP A 59 2.45 -1.08 9.00
C TRP A 59 1.43 -1.77 9.92
N THR A 60 0.73 -0.99 10.71
CA THR A 60 -0.44 -1.43 11.50
C THR A 60 -1.53 -0.36 11.44
N ALA A 61 -2.77 -0.70 11.81
CA ALA A 61 -3.83 0.31 11.90
C ALA A 61 -3.54 1.41 12.94
N GLU A 62 -2.71 1.14 13.96
CA GLU A 62 -2.32 2.12 14.98
C GLU A 62 -1.11 2.96 14.55
N THR A 63 -0.21 2.36 13.78
CA THR A 63 1.01 3.00 13.27
C THR A 63 1.16 2.68 11.78
N PRO A 64 0.44 3.41 10.90
CA PRO A 64 0.41 3.13 9.47
C PRO A 64 1.68 3.65 8.79
N TYR A 65 2.79 2.91 8.96
CA TYR A 65 4.07 3.29 8.39
C TYR A 65 4.17 2.89 6.92
N LEU A 66 4.38 3.87 6.04
CA LEU A 66 4.46 3.66 4.59
C LEU A 66 5.83 4.07 4.05
N TYR A 67 6.29 3.30 3.09
CA TYR A 67 7.45 3.59 2.26
C TYR A 67 6.99 4.10 0.90
N THR A 68 7.83 4.90 0.25
CA THR A 68 7.59 5.37 -1.12
C THR A 68 8.52 4.63 -2.07
N LEU A 69 7.94 3.82 -2.95
CA LEU A 69 8.62 3.23 -4.10
C LEU A 69 8.56 4.22 -5.26
N THR A 70 9.71 4.64 -5.77
CA THR A 70 9.80 5.44 -7.00
C THR A 70 10.45 4.60 -8.09
N LEU A 71 9.78 4.51 -9.23
CA LEU A 71 10.25 3.85 -10.43
C LEU A 71 10.56 4.91 -11.49
N THR A 72 11.73 4.85 -12.10
CA THR A 72 12.14 5.78 -13.17
C THR A 72 12.65 4.98 -14.36
N LEU A 73 11.91 5.00 -15.45
CA LEU A 73 12.31 4.42 -16.74
C LEU A 73 12.95 5.51 -17.60
N LYS A 74 14.22 5.32 -17.97
CA LYS A 74 14.96 6.19 -18.90
C LYS A 74 15.14 5.47 -20.23
N GLY A 75 14.49 5.99 -21.25
CA GLY A 75 14.60 5.54 -22.63
C GLY A 75 15.26 6.57 -23.54
N LYS A 76 15.27 6.30 -24.85
CA LYS A 76 15.80 7.22 -25.87
C LYS A 76 14.96 8.49 -26.00
N ASP A 77 13.64 8.37 -25.79
CA ASP A 77 12.65 9.43 -26.00
C ASP A 77 12.35 10.24 -24.73
N GLY A 78 13.06 9.96 -23.62
CA GLY A 78 12.88 10.68 -22.38
C GLY A 78 12.89 9.80 -21.14
N SER A 79 12.31 10.34 -20.07
CA SER A 79 12.21 9.68 -18.76
C SER A 79 10.78 9.72 -18.26
N HIS A 80 10.28 8.57 -17.81
CA HIS A 80 9.00 8.43 -17.11
C HIS A 80 9.24 8.05 -15.66
N GLN A 81 8.50 8.67 -14.76
CA GLN A 81 8.58 8.38 -13.34
C GLN A 81 7.19 8.17 -12.77
N VAL A 82 7.06 7.14 -11.92
CA VAL A 82 5.86 6.87 -11.12
C VAL A 82 6.28 6.57 -9.68
N SER A 83 5.39 6.85 -8.75
CA SER A 83 5.63 6.56 -7.33
C SER A 83 4.40 5.91 -6.70
N TYR A 84 4.65 4.94 -5.82
CA TYR A 84 3.64 4.19 -5.08
C TYR A 84 4.00 4.18 -3.60
N ARG A 85 2.97 4.23 -2.74
CA ARG A 85 3.16 3.98 -1.31
C ARG A 85 2.96 2.51 -1.00
N THR A 86 3.75 1.95 -0.12
CA THR A 86 3.65 0.55 0.29
C THR A 86 4.04 0.38 1.75
N GLY A 87 3.40 -0.53 2.46
CA GLY A 87 3.69 -0.87 3.85
C GLY A 87 4.15 -2.32 3.99
N PHE A 88 4.99 -2.57 4.97
CA PHE A 88 5.39 -3.94 5.33
C PHE A 88 4.43 -4.49 6.37
N ARG A 89 3.67 -5.52 6.02
CA ARG A 89 2.77 -6.22 6.94
C ARG A 89 2.68 -7.70 6.59
N THR A 90 2.34 -8.48 7.59
CA THR A 90 2.00 -9.90 7.42
C THR A 90 0.65 -10.15 8.05
N VAL A 91 -0.27 -10.70 7.27
CA VAL A 91 -1.62 -11.08 7.71
C VAL A 91 -1.70 -12.60 7.73
N GLU A 92 -2.06 -13.18 8.86
CA GLU A 92 -2.06 -14.62 9.07
C GLU A 92 -3.23 -15.06 9.93
N VAL A 93 -3.65 -16.31 9.75
CA VAL A 93 -4.54 -17.00 10.68
C VAL A 93 -3.70 -18.07 11.39
N LYS A 94 -3.45 -17.90 12.68
CA LYS A 94 -2.70 -18.84 13.52
C LYS A 94 -3.70 -19.63 14.40
N GLY A 95 -3.91 -20.90 14.05
CA GLY A 95 -5.00 -21.68 14.64
C GLY A 95 -6.36 -21.03 14.28
N ASN A 96 -7.05 -20.51 15.28
CA ASN A 96 -8.33 -19.80 15.11
C ASN A 96 -8.22 -18.29 15.35
N VAL A 97 -7.00 -17.75 15.36
CA VAL A 97 -6.76 -16.32 15.67
C VAL A 97 -6.27 -15.61 14.43
N PHE A 98 -6.97 -14.53 14.07
CA PHE A 98 -6.54 -13.61 13.03
C PHE A 98 -5.47 -12.66 13.59
N THR A 99 -4.34 -12.58 12.90
CA THR A 99 -3.19 -11.79 13.36
C THR A 99 -2.66 -10.86 12.26
N VAL A 100 -2.18 -9.71 12.69
CA VAL A 100 -1.39 -8.80 11.87
C VAL A 100 -0.03 -8.61 12.55
N ASN A 101 1.05 -8.89 11.81
CA ASN A 101 2.42 -8.88 12.32
C ASN A 101 2.57 -9.71 13.60
N GLY A 102 1.96 -10.91 13.60
CA GLY A 102 1.97 -11.85 14.71
C GLY A 102 1.10 -11.49 15.93
N LYS A 103 0.49 -10.31 15.96
CA LYS A 103 -0.39 -9.88 17.04
C LYS A 103 -1.85 -10.13 16.69
N ALA A 104 -2.60 -10.72 17.62
CA ALA A 104 -4.04 -10.85 17.49
C ALA A 104 -4.68 -9.47 17.39
N ILE A 105 -5.59 -9.28 16.43
CA ILE A 105 -6.33 -8.05 16.27
C ILE A 105 -7.83 -8.29 16.39
N LEU A 106 -8.54 -7.27 16.87
CA LEU A 106 -9.98 -7.20 16.81
C LEU A 106 -10.38 -6.21 15.70
N LEU A 107 -11.18 -6.69 14.75
CA LEU A 107 -11.76 -5.84 13.71
C LEU A 107 -13.00 -5.13 14.27
N ASN A 108 -12.82 -3.87 14.66
CA ASN A 108 -13.93 -2.98 15.00
C ASN A 108 -14.29 -2.20 13.74
N GLY A 109 -15.16 -2.80 12.91
CA GLY A 109 -15.40 -2.37 11.55
C GLY A 109 -16.84 -1.97 11.25
N VAL A 110 -17.01 -1.27 10.12
CA VAL A 110 -18.30 -0.87 9.57
C VAL A 110 -18.41 -1.32 8.12
N ASN A 111 -19.65 -1.53 7.65
CA ASN A 111 -19.93 -1.60 6.22
C ASN A 111 -19.97 -0.19 5.63
N HIS A 112 -19.47 -0.04 4.42
CA HIS A 112 -19.44 1.22 3.71
C HIS A 112 -20.02 1.08 2.31
N HIS A 113 -20.78 2.07 1.89
CA HIS A 113 -21.24 2.26 0.52
C HIS A 113 -20.70 3.58 -0.02
N ASP A 114 -20.24 3.57 -1.27
CA ASP A 114 -19.87 4.79 -1.98
C ASP A 114 -21.14 5.54 -2.35
N TYR A 115 -21.47 6.53 -1.52
CA TYR A 115 -22.68 7.35 -1.71
C TYR A 115 -22.51 8.73 -1.07
N SER A 116 -22.91 9.75 -1.79
CA SER A 116 -23.03 11.11 -1.24
C SER A 116 -24.41 11.71 -1.55
N PRO A 117 -24.93 12.60 -0.71
CA PRO A 117 -26.23 13.24 -0.96
C PRO A 117 -26.30 14.01 -2.29
N GLU A 118 -25.19 14.61 -2.70
CA GLU A 118 -25.11 15.47 -3.90
C GLU A 118 -24.78 14.66 -5.16
N GLY A 119 -23.87 13.68 -5.06
CA GLY A 119 -23.33 12.95 -6.21
C GLY A 119 -23.90 11.53 -6.39
N GLY A 120 -24.74 11.07 -5.47
CA GLY A 120 -25.20 9.68 -5.47
C GLY A 120 -24.02 8.72 -5.36
N ARG A 121 -23.86 7.79 -6.30
CA ARG A 121 -22.75 6.82 -6.34
C ARG A 121 -21.44 7.38 -6.92
N THR A 122 -21.47 8.60 -7.49
CA THR A 122 -20.24 9.29 -7.91
C THR A 122 -19.75 10.11 -6.74
N VAL A 123 -18.84 9.53 -5.94
CA VAL A 123 -18.36 10.13 -4.70
C VAL A 123 -17.02 10.83 -4.94
N ASP A 124 -16.91 12.06 -4.45
CA ASP A 124 -15.66 12.80 -4.44
C ASP A 124 -14.64 12.10 -3.50
N PRO A 125 -13.37 11.91 -3.90
CA PRO A 125 -12.34 11.34 -3.04
C PRO A 125 -12.21 12.04 -1.68
N GLU A 126 -12.43 13.36 -1.62
CA GLU A 126 -12.38 14.09 -0.35
C GLU A 126 -13.51 13.69 0.61
N VAL A 127 -14.70 13.35 0.12
CA VAL A 127 -15.79 12.80 0.96
C VAL A 127 -15.36 11.48 1.56
N LEU A 128 -14.79 10.59 0.76
CA LEU A 128 -14.27 9.30 1.23
C LEU A 128 -13.14 9.48 2.26
N ARG A 129 -12.26 10.45 2.05
CA ARG A 129 -11.21 10.77 3.02
C ARG A 129 -11.79 11.23 4.37
N GLN A 130 -12.86 12.05 4.34
CA GLN A 130 -13.54 12.47 5.57
C GLN A 130 -14.22 11.31 6.28
N ASP A 131 -14.81 10.36 5.54
CA ASP A 131 -15.38 9.14 6.11
C ASP A 131 -14.33 8.31 6.86
N ILE A 132 -13.16 8.09 6.25
CA ILE A 132 -12.04 7.39 6.89
C ILE A 132 -11.56 8.12 8.15
N LEU A 133 -11.42 9.44 8.09
CA LEU A 133 -11.03 10.25 9.26
C LEU A 133 -12.09 10.18 10.37
N MET A 134 -13.37 10.17 10.02
CA MET A 134 -14.46 10.00 10.98
C MET A 134 -14.41 8.62 11.64
N MET A 135 -14.17 7.57 10.86
CA MET A 135 -13.97 6.21 11.38
C MET A 135 -12.83 6.17 12.41
N LYS A 136 -11.68 6.73 12.07
CA LYS A 136 -10.52 6.80 12.98
C LYS A 136 -10.83 7.56 14.28
N ARG A 137 -11.51 8.69 14.20
CA ARG A 137 -11.92 9.48 15.39
C ARG A 137 -12.87 8.73 16.32
N ASN A 138 -13.56 7.72 15.81
CA ASN A 138 -14.50 6.87 16.56
C ASN A 138 -13.94 5.46 16.86
N ASN A 139 -12.61 5.28 16.79
CA ASN A 139 -11.92 4.01 17.05
C ASN A 139 -12.39 2.86 16.15
N ILE A 140 -12.84 3.16 14.95
CA ILE A 140 -13.12 2.18 13.92
C ILE A 140 -11.82 1.92 13.17
N ASN A 141 -11.39 0.65 13.11
CA ASN A 141 -10.13 0.24 12.50
C ASN A 141 -10.29 -0.61 11.25
N ALA A 142 -11.53 -0.90 10.83
CA ALA A 142 -11.80 -1.71 9.67
C ALA A 142 -13.01 -1.20 8.87
N ILE A 143 -12.95 -1.35 7.56
CA ILE A 143 -14.01 -1.04 6.62
C ILE A 143 -14.31 -2.27 5.76
N ARG A 144 -15.58 -2.58 5.53
CA ARG A 144 -16.01 -3.56 4.57
C ARG A 144 -16.77 -2.87 3.45
N PHE A 145 -16.26 -2.98 2.22
CA PHE A 145 -16.97 -2.45 1.07
C PHE A 145 -18.18 -3.34 0.73
N SER A 146 -19.35 -2.73 0.75
CA SER A 146 -20.63 -3.42 0.61
C SER A 146 -21.36 -2.93 -0.62
N HIS A 147 -21.45 -3.70 -1.68
CA HIS A 147 -20.94 -5.03 -1.95
C HIS A 147 -20.25 -5.03 -3.31
N TYR A 148 -19.35 -4.08 -3.51
CA TYR A 148 -18.62 -3.81 -4.75
C TYR A 148 -17.29 -3.11 -4.40
N PRO A 149 -16.25 -3.28 -5.22
CA PRO A 149 -15.00 -2.54 -5.05
C PRO A 149 -15.26 -1.03 -5.10
N SER A 150 -14.58 -0.29 -4.23
CA SER A 150 -14.62 1.18 -4.22
C SER A 150 -13.61 1.76 -5.21
N ILE A 151 -13.53 3.09 -5.29
CA ILE A 151 -12.51 3.77 -6.10
C ILE A 151 -11.14 3.64 -5.45
N GLU A 152 -10.08 3.63 -6.27
CA GLU A 152 -8.69 3.41 -5.79
C GLU A 152 -8.28 4.33 -4.65
N ALA A 153 -8.73 5.59 -4.67
CA ALA A 153 -8.35 6.59 -3.68
C ALA A 153 -8.67 6.19 -2.23
N ILE A 154 -9.75 5.41 -1.99
CA ILE A 154 -10.10 5.04 -0.62
C ILE A 154 -9.11 4.03 -0.03
N TYR A 155 -8.53 3.15 -0.86
CA TYR A 155 -7.50 2.20 -0.42
C TYR A 155 -6.22 2.95 0.00
N ASP A 156 -5.85 4.00 -0.75
CA ASP A 156 -4.73 4.88 -0.37
C ASP A 156 -4.98 5.57 0.98
N PHE A 157 -6.21 6.03 1.22
CA PHE A 157 -6.58 6.60 2.52
C PHE A 157 -6.57 5.56 3.63
N CYS A 158 -7.05 4.34 3.36
CA CYS A 158 -6.99 3.25 4.35
C CYS A 158 -5.55 2.91 4.72
N ASP A 159 -4.65 2.87 3.75
CA ASP A 159 -3.23 2.64 3.99
C ASP A 159 -2.59 3.80 4.77
N GLU A 160 -2.93 5.05 4.44
CA GLU A 160 -2.40 6.26 5.07
C GLU A 160 -2.87 6.44 6.52
N TYR A 161 -4.16 6.24 6.75
CA TYR A 161 -4.77 6.49 8.06
C TYR A 161 -4.84 5.24 8.94
N GLY A 162 -4.47 4.08 8.44
CA GLY A 162 -4.45 2.84 9.21
C GLY A 162 -5.83 2.22 9.39
N VAL A 163 -6.47 1.83 8.30
CA VAL A 163 -7.76 1.13 8.32
C VAL A 163 -7.61 -0.21 7.59
N TYR A 164 -8.02 -1.30 8.22
CA TYR A 164 -8.08 -2.61 7.58
C TYR A 164 -9.24 -2.65 6.58
N VAL A 165 -9.01 -3.28 5.43
CA VAL A 165 -10.01 -3.38 4.37
C VAL A 165 -10.46 -4.83 4.22
N ILE A 166 -11.77 -5.02 4.11
CA ILE A 166 -12.43 -6.25 3.68
C ILE A 166 -13.18 -5.91 2.39
N ASP A 167 -12.69 -6.45 1.26
CA ASP A 167 -13.21 -6.20 -0.07
C ASP A 167 -13.81 -7.46 -0.68
#